data_12e929ec16778cae07408e4d86d4744c
#
_entry.id   12e929ec16778cae07408e4d86d4744c
#
_cell.length_a   1.000
_cell.length_b   1.000
_cell.length_c   1.000
_cell.angle_alpha   90.00
_cell.angle_beta   90.00
_cell.angle_gamma   90.00
#
_symmetry.space_group_name_H-M   'P 1'
#
loop_
_entity.id
_entity.type
_entity.pdbx_description
1 polymer ?
#
loop_
_entity_poly.entity_id
_entity_poly.type
_entity_poly.pdbx_seq_one_letter_code
_entity_poly.pdbx_strand_id
1 'polypeptide(L)'
;IAGIETLVERNGLSSAHATFVAPDQVPLFEANGWLIREDSQFHWTNRGYGDFDDFLAELSSEKRKNIRKERRRAVEGLDIIHLTGGDLTEAHWDIFWEFYQDTGARKWGRPYLTRDFFSILGETMADRLLLMLALRNGAPIAGALNLIGGNTLYGRYWGCVEDVPNLHFELC
;
A
#
# COMPACT_ATOMS: atom_id res chain seq x y z
N ILE A 1 17.80 9.36 20.81
CA ILE A 1 17.29 8.22 21.59
C ILE A 1 16.81 8.72 22.95
N ALA A 2 17.68 9.24 23.81
CA ALA A 2 17.29 9.72 25.16
C ALA A 2 16.07 10.65 25.18
N GLY A 3 15.92 11.55 24.21
CA GLY A 3 14.74 12.40 24.09
C GLY A 3 13.44 11.63 23.85
N ILE A 4 13.50 10.54 23.08
CA ILE A 4 12.35 9.66 22.81
C ILE A 4 11.96 8.95 24.12
N GLU A 5 12.93 8.41 24.84
CA GLU A 5 12.73 7.73 26.13
C GLU A 5 12.12 8.69 27.17
N THR A 6 12.63 9.92 27.24
CA THR A 6 12.04 10.97 28.10
C THR A 6 10.59 11.26 27.73
N LEU A 7 10.24 11.29 26.44
CA LEU A 7 8.84 11.49 26.00
C LEU A 7 7.94 10.30 26.36
N VAL A 8 8.44 9.08 26.24
CA VAL A 8 7.73 7.87 26.66
C VAL A 8 7.41 7.94 28.16
N GLU A 9 8.40 8.24 29.00
CA GLU A 9 8.24 8.34 30.46
C GLU A 9 7.28 9.44 30.85
N ARG A 10 7.47 10.66 30.31
CA ARG A 10 6.64 11.83 30.67
C ARG A 10 5.17 11.65 30.30
N ASN A 11 4.88 10.92 29.23
CA ASN A 11 3.52 10.72 28.74
C ASN A 11 2.92 9.36 29.14
N GLY A 12 3.63 8.55 29.94
CA GLY A 12 3.16 7.24 30.38
C GLY A 12 2.88 6.29 29.22
N LEU A 13 3.67 6.38 28.14
CA LEU A 13 3.50 5.52 26.95
C LEU A 13 4.08 4.12 27.23
N SER A 14 3.48 3.11 26.63
CA SER A 14 3.90 1.71 26.81
C SER A 14 5.20 1.37 26.06
N SER A 15 5.49 2.07 24.97
CA SER A 15 6.68 1.81 24.13
C SER A 15 6.92 2.94 23.13
N ALA A 16 8.13 2.96 22.55
CA ALA A 16 8.44 3.74 21.36
C ALA A 16 8.93 2.79 20.25
N HIS A 17 8.64 3.15 19.01
CA HIS A 17 9.07 2.41 17.83
C HIS A 17 9.73 3.37 16.85
N ALA A 18 10.93 3.00 16.37
CA ALA A 18 11.59 3.66 15.26
C ALA A 18 11.54 2.72 14.06
N THR A 19 10.91 3.17 12.97
CA THR A 19 10.78 2.38 11.74
C THR A 19 11.70 2.92 10.66
N PHE A 20 12.17 2.04 9.77
CA PHE A 20 13.06 2.37 8.66
C PHE A 20 14.37 3.05 9.11
N VAL A 21 14.91 2.59 10.22
CA VAL A 21 16.21 3.06 10.73
C VAL A 21 17.29 2.76 9.69
N ALA A 22 18.09 3.76 9.36
CA ALA A 22 19.20 3.58 8.43
C ALA A 22 20.24 2.59 8.98
N PRO A 23 20.87 1.75 8.14
CA PRO A 23 21.77 0.70 8.61
C PRO A 23 22.94 1.19 9.49
N ASP A 24 23.44 2.38 9.21
CA ASP A 24 24.51 3.03 9.99
C ASP A 24 24.04 3.55 11.36
N GLN A 25 22.73 3.71 11.56
CA GLN A 25 22.13 4.13 12.84
C GLN A 25 21.75 2.94 13.74
N VAL A 26 21.60 1.74 13.20
CA VAL A 26 21.19 0.55 13.97
C VAL A 26 22.09 0.31 15.20
N PRO A 27 23.45 0.34 15.10
CA PRO A 27 24.32 0.14 16.26
C PRO A 27 24.09 1.15 17.39
N LEU A 28 23.63 2.35 17.05
CA LEU A 28 23.31 3.37 18.06
C LEU A 28 22.08 2.99 18.90
N PHE A 29 21.05 2.40 18.26
CA PHE A 29 19.87 1.91 18.96
C PHE A 29 20.20 0.69 19.83
N GLU A 30 20.97 -0.26 19.29
CA GLU A 30 21.44 -1.44 20.06
C GLU A 30 22.24 -1.05 21.29
N ALA A 31 23.20 -0.11 21.17
CA ALA A 31 24.01 0.38 22.26
C ALA A 31 23.19 1.06 23.38
N ASN A 32 21.99 1.54 23.06
CA ASN A 32 21.04 2.12 24.04
C ASN A 32 19.95 1.12 24.48
N GLY A 33 20.13 -0.18 24.23
CA GLY A 33 19.24 -1.24 24.71
C GLY A 33 17.93 -1.38 23.95
N TRP A 34 17.80 -0.80 22.77
CA TRP A 34 16.63 -0.98 21.92
C TRP A 34 16.65 -2.34 21.24
N LEU A 35 15.47 -2.95 21.13
CA LEU A 35 15.31 -4.22 20.44
C LEU A 35 15.24 -3.98 18.93
N ILE A 36 16.11 -4.66 18.19
CA ILE A 36 16.11 -4.61 16.75
C ILE A 36 15.16 -5.68 16.20
N ARG A 37 14.29 -5.26 15.29
CA ARG A 37 13.43 -6.16 14.52
C ARG A 37 13.70 -5.94 13.04
N GLU A 38 14.05 -7.00 12.35
CA GLU A 38 14.23 -6.99 10.90
C GLU A 38 12.92 -7.39 10.21
N ASP A 39 12.64 -6.74 9.10
CA ASP A 39 11.55 -7.08 8.20
C ASP A 39 12.00 -6.85 6.75
N SER A 40 11.27 -7.39 5.79
CA SER A 40 11.60 -7.30 4.37
C SER A 40 10.61 -6.41 3.63
N GLN A 41 11.14 -5.46 2.88
CA GLN A 41 10.37 -4.71 1.90
C GLN A 41 10.69 -5.20 0.50
N PHE A 42 9.69 -5.28 -0.35
CA PHE A 42 9.87 -5.63 -1.74
C PHE A 42 9.90 -4.35 -2.58
N HIS A 43 11.03 -4.12 -3.27
CA HIS A 43 11.20 -3.00 -4.17
C HIS A 43 11.35 -3.53 -5.60
N TRP A 44 10.53 -3.00 -6.49
CA TRP A 44 10.71 -3.17 -7.92
C TRP A 44 11.40 -1.94 -8.49
N THR A 45 12.44 -2.15 -9.28
CA THR A 45 13.19 -1.05 -9.91
C THR A 45 13.03 -1.17 -11.42
N ASN A 46 12.57 -0.09 -12.06
CA ASN A 46 12.55 0.01 -13.52
C ASN A 46 13.99 0.07 -14.04
N ARG A 47 14.39 -0.91 -14.84
CA ARG A 47 15.71 -1.00 -15.48
C ARG A 47 15.75 -0.40 -16.88
N GLY A 48 14.81 0.49 -17.20
CA GLY A 48 14.68 1.10 -18.52
C GLY A 48 13.58 0.48 -19.37
N TYR A 49 12.64 -0.24 -18.76
CA TYR A 49 11.47 -0.78 -19.47
C TYR A 49 10.54 0.36 -19.89
N GLY A 50 10.17 0.37 -21.15
CA GLY A 50 9.21 1.31 -21.70
C GLY A 50 7.77 0.95 -21.36
N ASP A 51 7.50 -0.35 -21.22
CA ASP A 51 6.18 -0.88 -20.84
C ASP A 51 6.29 -2.21 -20.08
N PHE A 52 5.15 -2.80 -19.76
CA PHE A 52 5.09 -4.06 -19.03
C PHE A 52 5.55 -5.27 -19.88
N ASP A 53 5.40 -5.21 -21.18
CA ASP A 53 5.85 -6.28 -22.08
C ASP A 53 7.38 -6.32 -22.16
N ASP A 54 8.06 -5.20 -22.09
CA ASP A 54 9.53 -5.13 -21.96
C ASP A 54 9.99 -5.84 -20.68
N PHE A 55 9.34 -5.57 -19.56
CA PHE A 55 9.62 -6.27 -18.30
C PHE A 55 9.39 -7.78 -18.44
N LEU A 56 8.27 -8.18 -19.04
CA LEU A 56 7.96 -9.58 -19.25
C LEU A 56 8.98 -10.26 -20.17
N ALA A 57 9.58 -9.55 -21.12
CA ALA A 57 10.57 -10.10 -22.04
C ALA A 57 11.84 -10.61 -21.35
N GLU A 58 12.20 -10.04 -20.20
CA GLU A 58 13.33 -10.51 -19.40
C GLU A 58 13.04 -11.80 -18.61
N LEU A 59 11.79 -12.17 -18.47
CA LEU A 59 11.42 -13.38 -17.74
C LEU A 59 11.50 -14.62 -18.62
N SER A 60 11.63 -15.80 -18.01
CA SER A 60 11.50 -17.06 -18.73
C SER A 60 10.15 -17.17 -19.42
N SER A 61 10.09 -17.92 -20.52
CA SER A 61 8.86 -18.10 -21.31
C SER A 61 7.69 -18.64 -20.48
N GLU A 62 7.98 -19.52 -19.52
CA GLU A 62 6.99 -20.09 -18.62
C GLU A 62 6.43 -19.02 -17.66
N LYS A 63 7.29 -18.25 -16.98
CA LYS A 63 6.88 -17.17 -16.07
C LYS A 63 6.06 -16.11 -16.81
N ARG A 64 6.53 -15.66 -17.97
CA ARG A 64 5.82 -14.71 -18.82
C ARG A 64 4.42 -15.19 -19.21
N LYS A 65 4.28 -16.45 -19.63
CA LYS A 65 3.00 -17.06 -19.96
C LYS A 65 2.07 -17.11 -18.73
N ASN A 66 2.59 -17.49 -17.58
CA ASN A 66 1.82 -17.58 -16.35
C ASN A 66 1.31 -16.21 -15.91
N ILE A 67 2.17 -15.20 -15.84
CA ILE A 67 1.79 -13.82 -15.47
C ILE A 67 0.71 -13.28 -16.41
N ARG A 68 0.88 -13.43 -17.73
CA ARG A 68 -0.16 -12.97 -18.69
C ARG A 68 -1.49 -13.68 -18.50
N LYS A 69 -1.48 -14.96 -18.12
CA LYS A 69 -2.69 -15.72 -17.85
C LYS A 69 -3.37 -15.29 -16.56
N GLU A 70 -2.59 -15.08 -15.51
CA GLU A 70 -3.06 -14.63 -14.19
C GLU A 70 -3.69 -13.24 -14.28
N ARG A 71 -2.99 -12.27 -14.91
CA ARG A 71 -3.50 -10.92 -15.13
C ARG A 71 -4.83 -10.92 -15.88
N ARG A 72 -4.92 -11.65 -16.99
CA ARG A 72 -6.14 -11.74 -17.77
C ARG A 72 -7.32 -12.29 -16.98
N ARG A 73 -7.06 -13.31 -16.13
CA ARG A 73 -8.08 -13.90 -15.27
C ARG A 73 -8.48 -12.97 -14.11
N ALA A 74 -7.53 -12.25 -13.57
CA ALA A 74 -7.77 -11.34 -12.45
C ALA A 74 -8.73 -10.21 -12.83
N VAL A 75 -8.70 -9.74 -14.06
CA VAL A 75 -9.55 -8.62 -14.54
C VAL A 75 -10.76 -9.08 -15.36
N GLU A 76 -10.98 -10.38 -15.49
CA GLU A 76 -12.12 -10.89 -16.30
C GLU A 76 -13.45 -10.45 -15.68
N GLY A 77 -14.23 -9.68 -16.47
CA GLY A 77 -15.50 -9.10 -16.02
C GLY A 77 -15.37 -7.99 -14.98
N LEU A 78 -14.20 -7.36 -14.90
CA LEU A 78 -13.94 -6.19 -14.04
C LEU A 78 -13.51 -4.99 -14.88
N ASP A 79 -13.94 -3.81 -14.43
CA ASP A 79 -13.41 -2.53 -14.87
C ASP A 79 -12.40 -2.05 -13.82
N ILE A 80 -11.18 -1.69 -14.25
CA ILE A 80 -10.17 -1.11 -13.36
C ILE A 80 -10.09 0.38 -13.65
N ILE A 81 -10.33 1.19 -12.63
CA ILE A 81 -10.21 2.65 -12.72
C ILE A 81 -9.08 3.17 -11.85
N HIS A 82 -8.42 4.21 -12.34
CA HIS A 82 -7.34 4.90 -11.66
C HIS A 82 -7.79 6.33 -11.36
N LEU A 83 -7.73 6.73 -10.09
CA LEU A 83 -8.18 8.02 -9.61
C LEU A 83 -7.03 8.76 -8.95
N THR A 84 -6.80 10.01 -9.34
CA THR A 84 -5.77 10.89 -8.79
C THR A 84 -6.22 12.35 -8.82
N GLY A 85 -5.62 13.21 -8.01
CA GLY A 85 -5.93 14.63 -8.02
C GLY A 85 -7.42 14.92 -7.86
N GLY A 86 -7.98 15.69 -8.79
CA GLY A 86 -9.39 16.11 -8.79
C GLY A 86 -10.42 15.00 -9.05
N ASP A 87 -9.99 13.80 -9.45
CA ASP A 87 -10.89 12.66 -9.61
C ASP A 87 -11.30 12.04 -8.27
N LEU A 88 -10.51 12.28 -7.21
CA LEU A 88 -10.76 11.78 -5.88
C LEU A 88 -11.91 12.55 -5.21
N THR A 89 -12.90 11.84 -4.72
CA THR A 89 -14.06 12.39 -4.04
C THR A 89 -14.30 11.74 -2.69
N GLU A 90 -15.11 12.36 -1.84
CA GLU A 90 -15.48 11.77 -0.55
C GLU A 90 -16.18 10.41 -0.71
N ALA A 91 -16.98 10.22 -1.77
CA ALA A 91 -17.59 8.93 -2.06
C ALA A 91 -16.55 7.82 -2.33
N HIS A 92 -15.43 8.15 -2.97
CA HIS A 92 -14.33 7.20 -3.17
C HIS A 92 -13.66 6.85 -1.84
N TRP A 93 -13.57 7.80 -0.90
CA TRP A 93 -13.01 7.55 0.43
C TRP A 93 -13.95 6.70 1.29
N ASP A 94 -15.27 6.85 1.16
CA ASP A 94 -16.25 5.97 1.83
C ASP A 94 -16.08 4.53 1.38
N ILE A 95 -15.99 4.30 0.07
CA ILE A 95 -15.76 3.00 -0.53
C ILE A 95 -14.42 2.40 -0.04
N PHE A 96 -13.34 3.18 -0.13
CA PHE A 96 -12.03 2.68 0.27
C PHE A 96 -11.92 2.43 1.77
N TRP A 97 -12.61 3.21 2.59
CA TRP A 97 -12.73 3.01 4.02
C TRP A 97 -13.36 1.65 4.35
N GLU A 98 -14.40 1.24 3.64
CA GLU A 98 -15.02 -0.07 3.80
C GLU A 98 -14.01 -1.20 3.50
N PHE A 99 -13.25 -1.09 2.42
CA PHE A 99 -12.21 -2.06 2.08
C PHE A 99 -11.09 -2.11 3.12
N TYR A 100 -10.68 -0.96 3.63
CA TYR A 100 -9.67 -0.86 4.67
C TYR A 100 -10.11 -1.52 5.97
N GLN A 101 -11.38 -1.32 6.38
CA GLN A 101 -11.96 -1.96 7.56
C GLN A 101 -12.03 -3.48 7.42
N ASP A 102 -12.49 -3.99 6.29
CA ASP A 102 -12.61 -5.42 6.04
C ASP A 102 -11.24 -6.13 6.10
N THR A 103 -10.22 -5.55 5.48
CA THR A 103 -8.85 -6.10 5.55
C THR A 103 -8.30 -6.08 6.98
N GLY A 104 -8.58 -5.04 7.75
CA GLY A 104 -8.18 -4.94 9.15
C GLY A 104 -8.85 -6.02 10.01
N ALA A 105 -10.14 -6.24 9.82
CA ALA A 105 -10.91 -7.24 10.56
C ALA A 105 -10.41 -8.68 10.31
N ARG A 106 -9.96 -8.98 9.09
CA ARG A 106 -9.40 -10.30 8.73
C ARG A 106 -8.00 -10.55 9.27
N LYS A 107 -7.22 -9.50 9.63
CA LYS A 107 -5.80 -9.59 10.02
C LYS A 107 -5.54 -9.46 11.53
N TRP A 108 -6.46 -9.88 12.40
CA TRP A 108 -6.27 -9.90 13.87
C TRP A 108 -6.02 -8.53 14.50
N GLY A 109 -6.42 -7.44 13.87
CA GLY A 109 -6.20 -6.09 14.36
C GLY A 109 -7.40 -5.19 14.12
N ARG A 110 -7.45 -4.10 14.88
CA ARG A 110 -8.33 -2.99 14.53
C ARG A 110 -7.57 -2.04 13.61
N PRO A 111 -8.17 -1.61 12.50
CA PRO A 111 -7.61 -0.55 11.69
C PRO A 111 -7.32 0.68 12.58
N TYR A 112 -6.12 1.26 12.47
CA TYR A 112 -5.70 2.37 13.32
C TYR A 112 -6.00 3.74 12.72
N LEU A 113 -6.26 3.82 11.41
CA LEU A 113 -6.67 5.05 10.76
C LEU A 113 -8.18 5.27 10.96
N THR A 114 -8.58 6.52 10.97
CA THR A 114 -9.99 6.93 10.97
C THR A 114 -10.46 7.25 9.55
N ARG A 115 -11.77 7.35 9.33
CA ARG A 115 -12.32 7.77 8.03
C ARG A 115 -11.81 9.17 7.64
N ASP A 116 -11.71 10.09 8.61
CA ASP A 116 -11.25 11.46 8.40
C ASP A 116 -9.82 11.54 7.87
N PHE A 117 -8.98 10.54 8.17
CA PHE A 117 -7.62 10.47 7.62
C PHE A 117 -7.62 10.50 6.09
N PHE A 118 -8.55 9.80 5.45
CA PHE A 118 -8.64 9.73 3.99
C PHE A 118 -9.15 11.04 3.38
N SER A 119 -10.08 11.74 4.06
CA SER A 119 -10.50 13.10 3.67
C SER A 119 -9.32 14.06 3.72
N ILE A 120 -8.56 14.05 4.82
CA ILE A 120 -7.37 14.90 4.98
C ILE A 120 -6.33 14.61 3.89
N LEU A 121 -6.10 13.34 3.54
CA LEU A 121 -5.22 12.99 2.42
C LEU A 121 -5.73 13.59 1.10
N GLY A 122 -7.01 13.46 0.80
CA GLY A 122 -7.62 14.02 -0.40
C GLY A 122 -7.53 15.55 -0.46
N GLU A 123 -7.72 16.23 0.66
CA GLU A 123 -7.65 17.69 0.74
C GLU A 123 -6.21 18.23 0.63
N THR A 124 -5.24 17.54 1.21
CA THR A 124 -3.88 18.08 1.37
C THR A 124 -2.87 17.59 0.35
N MET A 125 -3.11 16.41 -0.26
CA MET A 125 -2.12 15.81 -1.15
C MET A 125 -2.71 14.96 -2.30
N ALA A 126 -3.90 15.32 -2.78
CA ALA A 126 -4.59 14.57 -3.84
C ALA A 126 -3.71 14.22 -5.05
N ASP A 127 -2.89 15.18 -5.52
CA ASP A 127 -1.97 15.00 -6.65
C ASP A 127 -0.81 14.03 -6.36
N ARG A 128 -0.68 13.57 -5.11
CA ARG A 128 0.30 12.59 -4.67
C ARG A 128 -0.33 11.24 -4.34
N LEU A 129 -1.58 11.05 -4.69
CA LEU A 129 -2.33 9.82 -4.46
C LEU A 129 -2.69 9.15 -5.78
N LEU A 130 -2.65 7.83 -5.78
CA LEU A 130 -3.23 6.99 -6.82
C LEU A 130 -4.12 5.96 -6.13
N LEU A 131 -5.43 6.12 -6.26
CA LEU A 131 -6.41 5.15 -5.82
C LEU A 131 -6.83 4.31 -7.03
N MET A 132 -6.57 3.01 -6.96
CA MET A 132 -7.00 2.05 -7.95
C MET A 132 -8.22 1.31 -7.42
N LEU A 133 -9.31 1.24 -8.20
CA LEU A 133 -10.51 0.51 -7.85
C LEU A 133 -10.84 -0.52 -8.92
N ALA A 134 -11.22 -1.72 -8.49
CA ALA A 134 -11.82 -2.73 -9.35
C ALA A 134 -13.35 -2.70 -9.18
N LEU A 135 -14.06 -2.63 -10.29
CA LEU A 135 -15.52 -2.59 -10.31
C LEU A 135 -16.07 -3.83 -11.02
N ARG A 136 -17.10 -4.42 -10.45
CA ARG A 136 -17.90 -5.48 -11.10
C ARG A 136 -19.30 -4.93 -11.37
N ASN A 137 -19.68 -4.87 -12.63
CA ASN A 137 -20.96 -4.29 -13.06
C ASN A 137 -21.19 -2.88 -12.49
N GLY A 138 -20.15 -2.05 -12.43
CA GLY A 138 -20.18 -0.70 -11.88
C GLY A 138 -20.09 -0.60 -10.36
N ALA A 139 -20.13 -1.72 -9.62
CA ALA A 139 -19.99 -1.74 -8.17
C ALA A 139 -18.52 -1.98 -7.77
N PRO A 140 -17.90 -1.12 -6.94
CA PRO A 140 -16.55 -1.31 -6.44
C PRO A 140 -16.45 -2.54 -5.53
N ILE A 141 -15.46 -3.41 -5.80
CA ILE A 141 -15.26 -4.66 -5.06
C ILE A 141 -13.91 -4.75 -4.38
N ALA A 142 -12.92 -4.00 -4.85
CA ALA A 142 -11.56 -3.98 -4.30
C ALA A 142 -10.87 -2.66 -4.62
N GLY A 143 -9.84 -2.32 -3.83
CA GLY A 143 -9.05 -1.13 -4.09
C GLY A 143 -7.66 -1.17 -3.49
N ALA A 144 -6.76 -0.41 -4.11
CA ALA A 144 -5.40 -0.18 -3.64
C ALA A 144 -5.10 1.32 -3.59
N LEU A 145 -4.63 1.79 -2.45
CA LEU A 145 -4.17 3.16 -2.28
C LEU A 145 -2.65 3.21 -2.30
N ASN A 146 -2.13 4.02 -3.21
CA ASN A 146 -0.72 4.24 -3.40
C ASN A 146 -0.37 5.72 -3.21
N LEU A 147 0.87 5.99 -2.79
CA LEU A 147 1.40 7.34 -2.69
C LEU A 147 2.47 7.56 -3.76
N ILE A 148 2.47 8.73 -4.38
CA ILE A 148 3.41 9.13 -5.42
C ILE A 148 4.45 10.08 -4.81
N GLY A 149 5.71 9.67 -4.81
CA GLY A 149 6.83 10.46 -4.30
C GLY A 149 7.96 10.54 -5.32
N GLY A 150 8.15 11.71 -5.96
CA GLY A 150 9.15 11.88 -7.00
C GLY A 150 8.92 10.91 -8.16
N ASN A 151 9.85 9.97 -8.35
CA ASN A 151 9.79 8.91 -9.38
C ASN A 151 9.43 7.54 -8.80
N THR A 152 8.83 7.49 -7.61
CA THR A 152 8.53 6.25 -6.91
C THR A 152 7.05 6.17 -6.57
N LEU A 153 6.44 5.00 -6.80
CA LEU A 153 5.11 4.64 -6.34
C LEU A 153 5.23 3.76 -5.10
N TYR A 154 4.60 4.18 -4.02
CA TYR A 154 4.59 3.46 -2.75
C TYR A 154 3.23 2.80 -2.55
N GLY A 155 3.14 1.49 -2.73
CA GLY A 155 1.96 0.71 -2.38
C GLY A 155 1.76 0.72 -0.86
N ARG A 156 0.59 1.14 -0.39
CA ARG A 156 0.38 1.33 1.05
C ARG A 156 -0.77 0.52 1.62
N TYR A 157 -1.94 0.60 1.04
CA TYR A 157 -3.14 -0.06 1.56
C TYR A 157 -3.87 -0.80 0.44
N TRP A 158 -4.33 -1.98 0.77
CA TRP A 158 -5.19 -2.82 -0.05
C TRP A 158 -6.41 -3.26 0.75
N GLY A 159 -7.54 -3.41 0.09
CA GLY A 159 -8.70 -4.07 0.65
C GLY A 159 -9.70 -4.50 -0.41
N CYS A 160 -10.60 -5.41 -0.04
CA CYS A 160 -11.62 -5.90 -0.92
C CYS A 160 -12.81 -6.44 -0.12
N VAL A 161 -14.01 -6.31 -0.68
CA VAL A 161 -15.23 -6.95 -0.16
C VAL A 161 -15.55 -8.25 -0.93
N GLU A 162 -14.93 -8.44 -2.09
CA GLU A 162 -15.00 -9.68 -2.87
C GLU A 162 -13.59 -10.20 -3.14
N ASP A 163 -13.33 -11.45 -2.78
CA ASP A 163 -12.02 -12.09 -3.03
C ASP A 163 -11.97 -12.63 -4.46
N VAL A 164 -11.18 -11.98 -5.30
CA VAL A 164 -10.93 -12.39 -6.69
C VAL A 164 -9.48 -12.86 -6.80
N PRO A 165 -9.23 -14.10 -7.24
CA PRO A 165 -7.88 -14.65 -7.35
C PRO A 165 -6.95 -13.76 -8.20
N ASN A 166 -5.77 -13.45 -7.67
CA ASN A 166 -4.72 -12.62 -8.26
C ASN A 166 -5.06 -11.11 -8.44
N LEU A 167 -6.26 -10.65 -8.11
CA LEU A 167 -6.64 -9.24 -8.25
C LEU A 167 -5.74 -8.32 -7.42
N HIS A 168 -5.31 -8.76 -6.24
CA HIS A 168 -4.33 -8.02 -5.42
C HIS A 168 -3.07 -7.66 -6.21
N PHE A 169 -2.50 -8.61 -6.96
CA PHE A 169 -1.29 -8.38 -7.76
C PHE A 169 -1.53 -7.53 -9.01
N GLU A 170 -2.76 -7.37 -9.43
CA GLU A 170 -3.11 -6.51 -10.56
C GLU A 170 -3.33 -5.05 -10.14
N LEU A 171 -3.83 -4.81 -8.92
CA LEU A 171 -4.10 -3.48 -8.39
C LEU A 171 -2.93 -2.90 -7.57
N CYS A 172 -2.06 -3.73 -6.99
CA CYS A 172 -0.88 -3.33 -6.24
C CYS A 172 0.38 -3.49 -7.12
#